data_7fed1ec20bfff471da7eaf2ab6be952f
#
_entry.id   7fed1ec20bfff471da7eaf2ab6be952f
#
_cell.length_a   1.000
_cell.length_b   1.000
_cell.length_c   1.000
_cell.angle_alpha   90.00
_cell.angle_beta   90.00
_cell.angle_gamma   90.00
#
_symmetry.space_group_name_H-M   'P 1'
#
loop_
_entity.id
_entity.type
_entity.pdbx_description
1 polymer ?
#
loop_
_entity_poly.entity_id
_entity_poly.type
_entity_poly.pdbx_seq_one_letter_code
_entity_poly.pdbx_strand_id
1 'polypeptide(L)'
;KAKYPGKRKGFFFCNDTYAHIFLNILVKHGENIPDEYQIIGFDNSPDSSQSIIPITTISQDIPAIAQSAIDLIAHQINQSSIDGQAGSESIQHIIIQPTLIERETTS
;
A
#
# COMPACT_ATOMS: atom_id res chain seq x y z
N LYS A 1 -3.63 14.87 -23.71
CA LYS A 1 -3.09 16.05 -23.11
C LYS A 1 -3.91 16.47 -21.90
N ALA A 2 -3.30 17.12 -20.96
CA ALA A 2 -3.95 17.47 -19.71
C ALA A 2 -5.13 18.39 -19.96
N LYS A 3 -6.24 18.07 -19.32
CA LYS A 3 -7.44 18.89 -19.39
C LYS A 3 -7.23 20.21 -18.66
N TYR A 4 -6.36 20.21 -17.64
CA TYR A 4 -6.08 21.40 -16.85
C TYR A 4 -4.58 21.66 -16.92
N PRO A 5 -4.11 22.36 -17.98
CA PRO A 5 -2.68 22.62 -18.13
C PRO A 5 -2.16 23.44 -16.96
N GLY A 6 -0.95 23.12 -16.53
CA GLY A 6 -0.32 23.83 -15.43
C GLY A 6 -0.69 23.33 -14.05
N LYS A 7 -1.63 22.38 -13.96
CA LYS A 7 -2.02 21.81 -12.67
C LYS A 7 -1.51 20.39 -12.57
N ARG A 8 -1.04 20.04 -11.37
CA ARG A 8 -0.60 18.69 -11.10
C ARG A 8 -1.79 17.76 -10.88
N LYS A 9 -1.64 16.53 -11.33
CA LYS A 9 -2.65 15.51 -11.15
C LYS A 9 -2.06 14.38 -10.31
N GLY A 10 -2.77 13.98 -9.26
CA GLY A 10 -2.34 12.89 -8.40
C GLY A 10 -3.19 11.67 -8.63
N PHE A 11 -2.55 10.51 -8.68
CA PHE A 11 -3.23 9.23 -8.86
C PHE A 11 -2.77 8.26 -7.79
N PHE A 12 -3.72 7.63 -7.13
CA PHE A 12 -3.46 6.61 -6.13
C PHE A 12 -3.97 5.28 -6.66
N PHE A 13 -3.12 4.27 -6.63
CA PHE A 13 -3.46 2.95 -7.15
C PHE A 13 -3.54 1.95 -6.02
N CYS A 14 -4.43 0.97 -6.18
CA CYS A 14 -4.64 -0.04 -5.16
C CYS A 14 -3.46 -1.00 -5.01
N ASN A 15 -2.56 -1.03 -6.00
CA ASN A 15 -1.33 -1.78 -5.88
C ASN A 15 -0.28 -1.21 -6.83
N ASP A 16 0.97 -1.66 -6.63
CA ASP A 16 2.09 -1.14 -7.41
C ASP A 16 2.08 -1.61 -8.85
N THR A 17 1.48 -2.76 -9.12
CA THR A 17 1.42 -3.27 -10.49
C THR A 17 0.64 -2.35 -11.39
N TYR A 18 -0.52 -1.89 -10.94
CA TYR A 18 -1.32 -0.96 -11.73
C TYR A 18 -0.63 0.40 -11.82
N ALA A 19 0.02 0.84 -10.73
CA ALA A 19 0.78 2.08 -10.77
C ALA A 19 1.89 2.00 -11.83
N HIS A 20 2.57 0.87 -11.87
CA HIS A 20 3.65 0.64 -12.83
C HIS A 20 3.14 0.68 -14.27
N ILE A 21 2.00 0.06 -14.53
CA ILE A 21 1.40 0.05 -15.86
C ILE A 21 1.04 1.46 -16.29
N PHE A 22 0.40 2.22 -15.41
CA PHE A 22 0.02 3.59 -15.72
C PHE A 22 1.24 4.46 -15.93
N LEU A 23 2.27 4.28 -15.11
CA LEU A 23 3.51 5.02 -15.26
C LEU A 23 4.12 4.79 -16.65
N ASN A 24 4.16 3.54 -17.08
CA ASN A 24 4.71 3.22 -18.40
C ASN A 24 3.92 3.87 -19.52
N ILE A 25 2.61 3.94 -19.39
CA ILE A 25 1.78 4.62 -20.37
C ILE A 25 2.12 6.11 -20.42
N LEU A 26 2.25 6.74 -19.27
CA LEU A 26 2.58 8.16 -19.22
C LEU A 26 3.95 8.45 -19.81
N VAL A 27 4.94 7.63 -19.46
CA VAL A 27 6.29 7.81 -19.98
C VAL A 27 6.29 7.65 -21.49
N LYS A 28 5.56 6.67 -21.98
CA LYS A 28 5.49 6.41 -23.43
C LYS A 28 4.87 7.58 -24.17
N HIS A 29 3.96 8.30 -23.54
CA HIS A 29 3.32 9.47 -24.16
C HIS A 29 4.02 10.77 -23.87
N GLY A 30 5.22 10.73 -23.24
CA GLY A 30 6.00 11.92 -23.02
C GLY A 30 5.49 12.83 -21.92
N GLU A 31 4.67 12.30 -21.01
CA GLU A 31 4.17 13.10 -19.89
C GLU A 31 5.23 13.27 -18.82
N ASN A 32 5.11 14.33 -18.04
CA ASN A 32 6.10 14.69 -17.03
C ASN A 32 5.72 14.16 -15.66
N ILE A 33 6.59 13.34 -15.09
CA ILE A 33 6.43 12.78 -13.75
C ILE A 33 7.69 13.13 -12.97
N PRO A 34 7.59 13.76 -11.83
CA PRO A 34 6.37 14.09 -11.05
C PRO A 34 5.81 15.49 -11.32
N ASP A 35 6.33 16.21 -12.29
CA ASP A 35 5.95 17.62 -12.46
C ASP A 35 4.48 17.82 -12.77
N GLU A 36 3.95 17.06 -13.70
CA GLU A 36 2.52 17.17 -14.05
C GLU A 36 1.69 16.04 -13.46
N TYR A 37 2.27 14.87 -13.35
CA TYR A 37 1.57 13.69 -12.85
C TYR A 37 2.33 13.12 -11.67
N GLN A 38 1.61 12.86 -10.58
CA GLN A 38 2.20 12.21 -9.42
C GLN A 38 1.45 10.91 -9.18
N ILE A 39 2.21 9.87 -8.83
CA ILE A 39 1.66 8.52 -8.74
C ILE A 39 2.06 7.93 -7.39
N ILE A 40 1.08 7.34 -6.71
CA ILE A 40 1.30 6.60 -5.48
C ILE A 40 0.74 5.21 -5.65
N GLY A 41 1.57 4.21 -5.40
CA GLY A 41 1.13 2.81 -5.41
C GLY A 41 0.82 2.32 -4.01
N PHE A 42 0.74 1.00 -3.87
CA PHE A 42 0.44 0.37 -2.60
C PHE A 42 1.07 -1.01 -2.59
N ASP A 43 1.65 -1.40 -1.45
CA ASP A 43 2.27 -2.70 -1.15
C ASP A 43 3.78 -2.73 -1.16
N ASN A 44 4.45 -1.75 -1.76
CA ASN A 44 5.91 -1.74 -1.84
C ASN A 44 6.44 -3.02 -2.49
N SER A 45 5.82 -3.42 -3.59
CA SER A 45 6.28 -4.58 -4.33
C SER A 45 7.54 -4.22 -5.13
N PRO A 46 8.27 -5.22 -5.66
CA PRO A 46 9.45 -4.92 -6.47
C PRO A 46 9.17 -3.99 -7.64
N ASP A 47 7.96 -4.02 -8.19
CA ASP A 47 7.61 -3.12 -9.28
C ASP A 47 7.79 -1.66 -8.90
N SER A 48 7.56 -1.30 -7.64
CA SER A 48 7.65 0.11 -7.24
C SER A 48 9.07 0.63 -7.26
N SER A 49 10.04 -0.18 -6.84
CA SER A 49 11.43 0.28 -6.81
C SER A 49 12.16 0.06 -8.13
N GLN A 50 11.67 -0.86 -8.96
CA GLN A 50 12.34 -1.23 -10.20
C GLN A 50 11.74 -0.58 -11.43
N SER A 51 10.72 0.24 -11.27
CA SER A 51 10.15 0.98 -12.39
C SER A 51 11.15 1.96 -12.97
N ILE A 52 10.93 2.35 -14.22
CA ILE A 52 11.80 3.32 -14.88
C ILE A 52 11.89 4.62 -14.10
N ILE A 53 10.80 5.01 -13.44
CA ILE A 53 10.80 6.05 -12.43
C ILE A 53 10.32 5.37 -11.15
N PRO A 54 11.16 5.26 -10.12
CA PRO A 54 10.75 4.58 -8.89
C PRO A 54 9.49 5.19 -8.29
N ILE A 55 8.57 4.35 -7.90
CA ILE A 55 7.22 4.76 -7.51
C ILE A 55 7.11 4.92 -6.00
N THR A 56 6.58 6.05 -5.57
CA THR A 56 6.19 6.26 -4.18
C THR A 56 5.08 5.29 -3.84
N THR A 57 5.21 4.60 -2.72
CA THR A 57 4.26 3.56 -2.36
C THR A 57 4.05 3.51 -0.86
N ILE A 58 3.04 2.76 -0.46
CA ILE A 58 2.76 2.53 0.96
C ILE A 58 3.17 1.10 1.28
N SER A 59 4.05 0.97 2.27
CA SER A 59 4.54 -0.33 2.71
C SER A 59 3.78 -0.77 3.95
N GLN A 60 3.21 -1.96 3.89
CA GLN A 60 2.60 -2.57 5.07
C GLN A 60 3.65 -3.42 5.77
N ASP A 61 3.57 -3.44 7.09
CA ASP A 61 4.47 -4.27 7.88
C ASP A 61 3.92 -5.69 7.87
N ILE A 62 4.22 -6.43 6.83
CA ILE A 62 3.69 -7.78 6.64
C ILE A 62 4.06 -8.71 7.80
N PRO A 63 5.34 -8.73 8.26
CA PRO A 63 5.68 -9.57 9.43
C PRO A 63 4.85 -9.23 10.66
N ALA A 64 4.64 -7.95 10.94
CA ALA A 64 3.85 -7.56 12.11
C ALA A 64 2.39 -7.96 11.95
N ILE A 65 1.84 -7.82 10.76
CA ILE A 65 0.46 -8.23 10.48
C ILE A 65 0.31 -9.73 10.69
N ALA A 66 1.24 -10.50 10.14
CA ALA A 66 1.20 -11.96 10.28
C ALA A 66 1.33 -12.39 11.74
N GLN A 67 2.26 -11.78 12.48
CA GLN A 67 2.45 -12.12 13.87
C GLN A 67 1.22 -11.78 14.70
N SER A 68 0.61 -10.64 14.45
CA SER A 68 -0.60 -10.24 15.16
C SER A 68 -1.76 -11.18 14.89
N ALA A 69 -1.90 -11.63 13.65
CA ALA A 69 -2.94 -12.57 13.29
C ALA A 69 -2.76 -13.91 14.01
N ILE A 70 -1.52 -14.39 14.06
CA ILE A 70 -1.21 -15.64 14.75
C ILE A 70 -1.49 -15.51 16.24
N ASP A 71 -1.08 -14.39 16.84
CA ASP A 71 -1.30 -14.16 18.26
C ASP A 71 -2.77 -14.11 18.62
N LEU A 72 -3.59 -13.47 17.78
CA LEU A 72 -5.02 -13.41 18.00
C LEU A 72 -5.66 -14.79 17.95
N ILE A 73 -5.27 -15.59 16.96
CA ILE A 73 -5.82 -16.93 16.81
C ILE A 73 -5.42 -17.80 17.99
N ALA A 74 -4.16 -17.73 18.42
CA ALA A 74 -3.68 -18.49 19.55
C ALA A 74 -4.42 -18.10 20.83
N HIS A 75 -4.65 -16.80 21.03
CA HIS A 75 -5.36 -16.31 22.19
C HIS A 75 -6.79 -16.82 22.21
N GLN A 76 -7.48 -16.81 21.08
CA GLN A 76 -8.85 -17.29 21.01
C GLN A 76 -8.95 -18.78 21.25
N ILE A 77 -8.01 -19.55 20.74
CA ILE A 77 -7.98 -20.99 20.99
C ILE A 77 -7.79 -21.28 22.48
N ASN A 78 -6.85 -20.58 23.11
CA ASN A 78 -6.61 -20.77 24.53
C ASN A 78 -7.80 -20.42 25.39
N GLN A 79 -8.50 -19.33 25.05
CA GLN A 79 -9.68 -18.94 25.80
C GLN A 79 -10.82 -19.94 25.66
N SER A 80 -11.03 -20.44 24.46
CA SER A 80 -12.04 -21.46 24.24
C SER A 80 -11.76 -22.73 25.06
N SER A 81 -10.48 -23.10 25.11
CA SER A 81 -10.10 -24.30 25.86
C SER A 81 -10.29 -24.14 27.36
N ILE A 82 -9.95 -22.96 27.88
CA ILE A 82 -9.98 -22.70 29.31
C ILE A 82 -11.42 -22.50 29.79
N ASP A 83 -12.15 -21.66 29.09
CA ASP A 83 -13.49 -21.27 29.56
C ASP A 83 -14.58 -22.16 29.07
N GLY A 84 -14.32 -23.01 28.09
CA GLY A 84 -15.35 -23.83 27.50
C GLY A 84 -16.38 -23.03 26.75
N GLN A 85 -16.12 -21.79 26.48
CA GLN A 85 -17.02 -20.89 25.78
C GLN A 85 -16.33 -20.33 24.57
N ALA A 86 -16.99 -20.43 23.45
CA ALA A 86 -16.43 -19.86 22.23
C ALA A 86 -17.18 -18.57 21.93
N GLY A 87 -16.42 -17.57 21.56
CA GLY A 87 -16.99 -16.36 21.00
C GLY A 87 -17.68 -15.44 21.97
N SER A 88 -17.40 -15.56 23.22
CA SER A 88 -18.08 -14.69 24.17
C SER A 88 -17.33 -13.38 24.36
N GLU A 89 -16.20 -13.22 23.78
CA GLU A 89 -15.36 -12.15 24.11
C GLU A 89 -15.47 -10.99 23.22
N SER A 90 -14.88 -9.92 23.63
CA SER A 90 -14.87 -8.69 22.88
C SER A 90 -14.07 -8.86 21.58
N ILE A 91 -14.45 -8.08 20.60
CA ILE A 91 -13.72 -8.00 19.36
C ILE A 91 -12.43 -7.23 19.59
N GLN A 92 -11.33 -7.78 19.14
CA GLN A 92 -10.03 -7.12 19.26
C GLN A 92 -9.66 -6.45 17.97
N HIS A 93 -9.25 -5.21 18.06
CA HIS A 93 -8.77 -4.43 16.93
C HIS A 93 -7.29 -4.14 17.10
N ILE A 94 -6.48 -4.59 16.16
CA ILE A 94 -5.06 -4.31 16.17
C ILE A 94 -4.75 -3.43 14.98
N ILE A 95 -4.16 -2.26 15.26
CA ILE A 95 -3.82 -1.30 14.24
C ILE A 95 -2.33 -1.35 14.01
N ILE A 96 -1.92 -1.64 12.78
CA ILE A 96 -0.52 -1.67 12.40
C ILE A 96 -0.31 -0.56 11.39
N GLN A 97 0.54 0.39 11.74
CA GLN A 97 0.78 1.57 10.92
C GLN A 97 1.55 1.23 9.65
N PRO A 98 1.03 1.60 8.50
CA PRO A 98 1.82 1.49 7.27
C PRO A 98 2.82 2.62 7.18
N THR A 99 3.78 2.47 6.28
CA THR A 99 4.82 3.47 6.08
C THR A 99 4.75 4.00 4.66
N LEU A 100 4.77 5.32 4.52
CA LEU A 100 4.88 5.93 3.20
C LEU A 100 6.35 5.92 2.78
N ILE A 101 6.62 5.36 1.61
CA ILE A 101 7.96 5.33 1.05
C ILE A 101 7.98 6.27 -0.14
N GLU A 102 8.60 7.43 0.05
CA GLU A 102 8.66 8.44 -0.99
C GLU A 102 9.76 8.11 -1.98
N ARG A 103 9.39 8.14 -3.25
CA ARG A 103 10.34 7.91 -4.33
C ARG A 103 10.19 9.02 -5.35
N GLU A 104 10.45 8.72 -6.62
CA GLU A 104 10.57 9.78 -7.62
C GLU A 104 9.26 10.14 -8.33
N THR A 105 8.18 9.40 -8.10
CA THR A 105 6.89 9.74 -8.70
C THR A 105 6.10 10.78 -7.92
N THR A 106 6.64 11.25 -6.80
CA THR A 106 6.07 12.38 -6.04
C THR A 106 7.19 13.34 -5.70
N SER A 107 6.81 14.58 -5.49
CA SER A 107 7.82 15.59 -5.17
C SER A 107 7.59 16.17 -3.77
#